data_18d9711edb38dda3a02c0a7b20768607
#
_entry.id   18d9711edb38dda3a02c0a7b20768607
#
_cell.length_a   1.000
_cell.length_b   1.000
_cell.length_c   1.000
_cell.angle_alpha   90.00
_cell.angle_beta   90.00
_cell.angle_gamma   90.00
#
_symmetry.space_group_name_H-M   'P 1'
#
loop_
_entity.id
_entity.type
_entity.pdbx_description
1 polymer ?
#
loop_
_entity_poly.entity_id
_entity_poly.type
_entity_poly.pdbx_seq_one_letter_code
_entity_poly.pdbx_strand_id
1 'polypeptide(L)'
;MNKNKKYRQGLFVPNNKDKFIGERAVYRSGLELKFFRFCDNNPKVLRWGSENIKIPYYNPLTKRTHRYHVDNYVVIKEGEKITKYCVEIKPYNQTKPPTTKYRKREHLIYEQKQYVTNQAKWAAARKYCDGRNYKFLILTEKEIS
;
A
#
# COMPACT_ATOMS: atom_id res chain seq x y z
N MET A 1 14.64 -0.78 -25.28
CA MET A 1 14.19 -0.51 -25.08
C MET A 1 13.60 0.01 -24.09
N ASN A 2 13.32 0.35 -23.52
CA ASN A 2 12.88 0.94 -22.65
C ASN A 2 11.65 0.63 -22.13
N LYS A 3 11.31 -0.40 -22.06
CA LYS A 3 10.13 -0.77 -21.65
C LYS A 3 9.97 -0.55 -20.24
N ASN A 4 10.89 -0.43 -19.52
CA ASN A 4 10.72 -0.22 -18.16
C ASN A 4 10.18 1.10 -17.84
N LYS A 5 9.86 1.89 -18.75
CA LYS A 5 9.27 3.12 -18.45
C LYS A 5 7.93 3.00 -17.87
N LYS A 6 7.25 1.87 -17.95
CA LYS A 6 5.94 1.77 -17.45
C LYS A 6 5.83 2.08 -16.00
N TYR A 7 6.81 1.82 -15.22
CA TYR A 7 6.76 2.20 -13.82
C TYR A 7 8.15 2.55 -13.36
N ARG A 8 8.23 3.28 -12.27
CA ARG A 8 9.49 3.64 -11.72
C ARG A 8 9.74 2.82 -10.51
N GLN A 9 10.96 2.48 -10.29
CA GLN A 9 11.38 1.70 -9.17
C GLN A 9 12.69 2.26 -8.67
N GLY A 10 12.87 2.36 -7.38
CA GLY A 10 14.12 2.90 -6.86
C GLY A 10 14.15 2.95 -5.35
N LEU A 11 15.22 3.56 -4.83
CA LEU A 11 15.40 3.72 -3.40
C LEU A 11 15.08 5.15 -3.00
N PHE A 12 14.35 5.29 -1.92
CA PHE A 12 14.04 6.59 -1.34
C PHE A 12 14.77 6.69 -0.02
N VAL A 13 15.62 7.70 0.11
CA VAL A 13 16.32 7.97 1.35
C VAL A 13 15.69 9.21 1.95
N PRO A 14 15.05 9.09 3.13
CA PRO A 14 14.33 10.23 3.70
C PRO A 14 15.28 11.37 4.08
N ASN A 15 14.80 12.60 3.93
CA ASN A 15 15.53 13.75 4.40
C ASN A 15 15.36 13.91 5.92
N ASN A 16 14.18 13.56 6.42
CA ASN A 16 13.89 13.66 7.84
C ASN A 16 13.97 12.29 8.48
N LYS A 17 15.20 11.83 8.67
CA LYS A 17 15.45 10.45 9.07
C LYS A 17 14.95 10.10 10.45
N ASP A 18 14.82 11.07 11.32
CA ASP A 18 14.41 10.83 12.69
C ASP A 18 12.97 10.34 12.80
N LYS A 19 12.15 10.56 11.79
CA LYS A 19 10.78 10.06 11.83
C LYS A 19 10.57 8.82 10.95
N PHE A 20 11.59 8.37 10.23
CA PHE A 20 11.47 7.19 9.38
C PHE A 20 11.90 5.93 10.13
N ILE A 21 11.11 4.87 10.01
CA ILE A 21 11.42 3.59 10.62
C ILE A 21 12.25 2.78 9.63
N GLY A 22 13.56 2.69 9.87
CA GLY A 22 14.49 2.02 8.97
C GLY A 22 15.47 3.01 8.38
N GLU A 23 16.14 2.63 7.30
CA GLU A 23 17.12 3.48 6.67
C GLU A 23 16.65 4.05 5.34
N ARG A 24 15.95 3.26 4.57
CA ARG A 24 15.49 3.66 3.26
C ARG A 24 14.30 2.78 2.85
N ALA A 25 13.55 3.24 1.89
CA ALA A 25 12.39 2.52 1.40
C ALA A 25 12.55 2.26 -0.10
N VAL A 26 11.96 1.17 -0.58
CA VAL A 26 11.94 0.87 -2.00
C VAL A 26 10.56 1.26 -2.52
N TYR A 27 10.52 2.16 -3.51
CA TYR A 27 9.26 2.45 -4.17
C TYR A 27 9.21 1.65 -5.47
N ARG A 28 8.06 1.10 -5.77
CA ARG A 28 7.87 0.29 -6.97
C ARG A 28 6.94 0.96 -7.96
N SER A 29 6.54 2.19 -7.68
CA SER A 29 5.69 2.97 -8.56
C SER A 29 5.90 4.45 -8.26
N GLY A 30 5.53 5.30 -9.23
CA GLY A 30 5.58 6.73 -9.00
C GLY A 30 4.61 7.18 -7.91
N LEU A 31 3.49 6.46 -7.78
CA LEU A 31 2.50 6.78 -6.76
C LEU A 31 3.06 6.53 -5.37
N GLU A 32 3.79 5.42 -5.19
CA GLU A 32 4.46 5.15 -3.91
C GLU A 32 5.49 6.22 -3.59
N LEU A 33 6.26 6.64 -4.58
CA LEU A 33 7.26 7.69 -4.36
C LEU A 33 6.61 8.99 -3.90
N LYS A 34 5.49 9.35 -4.51
CA LYS A 34 4.77 10.55 -4.11
C LYS A 34 4.32 10.46 -2.65
N PHE A 35 3.85 9.29 -2.25
CA PHE A 35 3.41 9.10 -0.87
C PHE A 35 4.59 9.15 0.10
N PHE A 36 5.73 8.57 -0.27
CA PHE A 36 6.93 8.66 0.57
C PHE A 36 7.32 10.11 0.79
N ARG A 37 7.29 10.92 -0.27
CA ARG A 37 7.62 12.34 -0.16
C ARG A 37 6.63 13.09 0.72
N PHE A 38 5.36 12.73 0.62
CA PHE A 38 4.36 13.32 1.49
C PHE A 38 4.68 13.02 2.95
N CYS A 39 4.98 11.76 3.27
CA CYS A 39 5.28 11.38 4.64
C CYS A 39 6.54 12.09 5.16
N ASP A 40 7.56 12.17 4.32
CA ASP A 40 8.83 12.77 4.72
C ASP A 40 8.70 14.25 4.98
N ASN A 41 7.88 14.94 4.17
CA ASN A 41 7.81 16.41 4.23
C ASN A 41 6.69 16.98 5.07
N ASN A 42 5.69 16.18 5.43
CA ASN A 42 4.54 16.70 6.15
C ASN A 42 4.81 16.70 7.66
N PRO A 43 4.80 17.87 8.30
CA PRO A 43 5.10 17.92 9.74
C PRO A 43 4.07 17.21 10.61
N LYS A 44 2.88 16.95 10.11
CA LYS A 44 1.88 16.20 10.89
C LYS A 44 2.19 14.71 10.93
N VAL A 45 3.04 14.22 10.04
CA VAL A 45 3.49 12.83 10.08
C VAL A 45 4.60 12.74 11.10
N LEU A 46 4.35 12.05 12.20
CA LEU A 46 5.31 11.92 13.28
C LEU A 46 6.28 10.77 13.03
N ARG A 47 5.80 9.70 12.47
CA ARG A 47 6.61 8.53 12.15
C ARG A 47 6.00 7.82 10.96
N TRP A 48 6.83 7.16 10.16
CA TRP A 48 6.34 6.37 9.04
C TRP A 48 7.39 5.36 8.62
N GLY A 49 6.95 4.32 7.94
CA GLY A 49 7.85 3.30 7.42
C GLY A 49 7.22 2.59 6.25
N SER A 50 8.00 1.73 5.62
CA SER A 50 7.59 0.98 4.44
C SER A 50 7.78 -0.49 4.71
N GLU A 51 6.72 -1.27 4.50
CA GLU A 51 6.75 -2.73 4.63
C GLU A 51 7.19 -3.22 6.01
N ASN A 52 6.89 -2.45 7.05
CA ASN A 52 7.21 -2.83 8.41
C ASN A 52 6.24 -3.83 9.01
N ILE A 53 4.99 -3.80 8.57
CA ILE A 53 3.93 -4.61 9.16
C ILE A 53 3.59 -5.77 8.24
N LYS A 54 3.61 -6.98 8.79
CA LYS A 54 3.28 -8.18 8.05
C LYS A 54 2.04 -8.78 8.65
N ILE A 55 1.05 -9.05 7.83
CA ILE A 55 -0.25 -9.53 8.27
C ILE A 55 -0.52 -10.88 7.63
N PRO A 56 -0.75 -11.93 8.41
CA PRO A 56 -1.13 -13.20 7.81
C PRO A 56 -2.53 -13.10 7.23
N TYR A 57 -2.72 -13.67 6.06
CA TYR A 57 -4.02 -13.73 5.44
C TYR A 57 -4.19 -15.06 4.73
N TYR A 58 -5.42 -15.55 4.69
CA TYR A 58 -5.73 -16.79 3.99
C TYR A 58 -6.10 -16.45 2.53
N ASN A 59 -5.38 -17.07 1.59
CA ASN A 59 -5.65 -16.86 0.17
C ASN A 59 -6.55 -17.98 -0.33
N PRO A 60 -7.79 -17.67 -0.73
CA PRO A 60 -8.71 -18.72 -1.16
C PRO A 60 -8.31 -19.37 -2.48
N LEU A 61 -7.45 -18.74 -3.27
CA LEU A 61 -6.98 -19.32 -4.54
C LEU A 61 -5.91 -20.37 -4.31
N THR A 62 -4.98 -20.12 -3.41
CA THR A 62 -3.92 -21.09 -3.11
C THR A 62 -4.32 -22.01 -1.96
N LYS A 63 -5.36 -21.64 -1.22
CA LYS A 63 -5.83 -22.38 -0.05
C LYS A 63 -4.75 -22.48 1.02
N ARG A 64 -3.96 -21.42 1.17
CA ARG A 64 -2.90 -21.36 2.15
C ARG A 64 -2.85 -20.00 2.80
N THR A 65 -2.21 -19.93 3.95
CA THR A 65 -1.96 -18.67 4.63
C THR A 65 -0.65 -18.10 4.13
N HIS A 66 -0.69 -16.82 3.75
CA HIS A 66 0.47 -16.09 3.27
C HIS A 66 0.66 -14.86 4.15
N ARG A 67 1.76 -14.15 3.94
CA ARG A 67 2.02 -12.90 4.64
C ARG A 67 1.81 -11.73 3.68
N TYR A 68 1.07 -10.74 4.16
CA TYR A 68 0.81 -9.53 3.40
C TYR A 68 1.68 -8.43 4.02
N HIS A 69 2.59 -7.87 3.25
CA HIS A 69 3.42 -6.77 3.71
C HIS A 69 2.70 -5.48 3.35
N VAL A 70 2.21 -4.79 4.37
CA VAL A 70 1.48 -3.53 4.17
C VAL A 70 2.45 -2.50 3.62
N ASP A 71 2.02 -1.74 2.61
CA ASP A 71 2.91 -0.79 1.97
C ASP A 71 3.51 0.20 2.96
N ASN A 72 2.69 0.82 3.79
CA ASN A 72 3.19 1.84 4.71
C ASN A 72 2.50 1.80 6.05
N TYR A 73 3.25 2.19 7.08
CA TYR A 73 2.76 2.45 8.41
C TYR A 73 3.02 3.93 8.68
N VAL A 74 1.99 4.66 9.11
CA VAL A 74 2.09 6.11 9.26
C VAL A 74 1.40 6.54 10.54
N VAL A 75 2.08 7.39 11.31
CA VAL A 75 1.53 7.96 12.54
C VAL A 75 1.35 9.45 12.30
N ILE A 76 0.11 9.92 12.39
CA ILE A 76 -0.22 11.31 12.10
C ILE A 76 -0.84 11.96 13.32
N LYS A 77 -0.39 13.20 13.59
CA LYS A 77 -0.96 14.00 14.66
C LYS A 77 -1.81 15.10 14.06
N GLU A 78 -3.08 15.12 14.45
CA GLU A 78 -4.00 16.16 14.01
C GLU A 78 -4.57 16.82 15.26
N GLY A 79 -4.15 18.04 15.55
CA GLY A 79 -4.51 18.69 16.80
C GLY A 79 -3.93 17.92 17.96
N GLU A 80 -4.79 17.49 18.87
CA GLU A 80 -4.35 16.70 20.02
C GLU A 80 -4.42 15.20 19.75
N LYS A 81 -4.97 14.81 18.61
CA LYS A 81 -5.20 13.39 18.34
C LYS A 81 -4.08 12.78 17.52
N ILE A 82 -3.62 11.61 17.94
CA ILE A 82 -2.61 10.86 17.20
C ILE A 82 -3.28 9.59 16.67
N THR A 83 -3.18 9.37 15.36
CA THR A 83 -3.79 8.21 14.71
C THR A 83 -2.71 7.42 13.98
N LYS A 84 -2.79 6.10 14.09
CA LYS A 84 -1.86 5.19 13.42
C LYS A 84 -2.59 4.52 12.26
N TYR A 85 -1.95 4.52 11.12
CA TYR A 85 -2.54 4.00 9.88
C TYR A 85 -1.68 2.92 9.28
N CYS A 86 -2.34 1.89 8.75
CA CYS A 86 -1.73 1.00 7.77
C CYS A 86 -2.26 1.43 6.43
N VAL A 87 -1.37 1.69 5.49
CA VAL A 87 -1.75 2.28 4.20
C VAL A 87 -1.34 1.38 3.06
N GLU A 88 -2.28 1.13 2.16
CA GLU A 88 -2.03 0.42 0.92
C GLU A 88 -2.10 1.43 -0.21
N ILE A 89 -1.10 1.42 -1.09
CA ILE A 89 -1.06 2.30 -2.25
C ILE A 89 -1.40 1.48 -3.48
N LYS A 90 -2.45 1.86 -4.19
CA LYS A 90 -2.93 1.05 -5.30
C LYS A 90 -3.55 1.95 -6.37
N PRO A 91 -3.32 1.68 -7.66
CA PRO A 91 -4.07 2.42 -8.69
C PRO A 91 -5.56 2.20 -8.52
N TYR A 92 -6.32 3.24 -8.77
CA TYR A 92 -7.76 3.21 -8.50
C TYR A 92 -8.46 2.06 -9.22
N ASN A 93 -8.07 1.79 -10.47
CA ASN A 93 -8.74 0.74 -11.23
C ASN A 93 -8.51 -0.66 -10.63
N GLN A 94 -7.49 -0.83 -9.81
CA GLN A 94 -7.24 -2.10 -9.16
C GLN A 94 -8.03 -2.27 -7.86
N THR A 95 -8.75 -1.23 -7.43
CA THR A 95 -9.63 -1.35 -6.27
C THR A 95 -11.02 -1.78 -6.66
N LYS A 96 -11.29 -1.92 -7.96
CA LYS A 96 -12.59 -2.32 -8.49
C LYS A 96 -12.48 -3.67 -9.17
N PRO A 97 -13.58 -4.41 -9.29
CA PRO A 97 -13.54 -5.66 -10.04
C PRO A 97 -13.10 -5.41 -11.48
N PRO A 98 -12.33 -6.31 -12.08
CA PRO A 98 -11.91 -6.13 -13.46
C PRO A 98 -13.12 -6.15 -14.39
N THR A 99 -13.05 -5.35 -15.46
CA THR A 99 -14.11 -5.37 -16.46
C THR A 99 -13.78 -6.44 -17.49
N THR A 100 -14.80 -7.00 -18.13
CA THR A 100 -14.59 -8.00 -19.16
C THR A 100 -14.48 -7.39 -20.54
N LYS A 101 -14.73 -6.09 -20.65
CA LYS A 101 -14.81 -5.46 -21.95
C LYS A 101 -13.43 -5.25 -22.55
N TYR A 102 -13.24 -5.68 -23.80
CA TYR A 102 -12.00 -5.43 -24.54
C TYR A 102 -10.77 -6.06 -23.91
N ARG A 103 -10.93 -7.13 -23.15
CA ARG A 103 -9.79 -7.78 -22.51
C ARG A 103 -9.55 -9.16 -23.07
N LYS A 104 -8.28 -9.53 -23.20
CA LYS A 104 -7.95 -10.88 -23.54
C LYS A 104 -8.25 -11.79 -22.35
N ARG A 105 -8.63 -13.02 -22.64
CA ARG A 105 -9.04 -13.93 -21.58
C ARG A 105 -7.96 -14.15 -20.53
N GLU A 106 -6.72 -14.33 -20.95
CA GLU A 106 -5.64 -14.55 -19.98
C GLU A 106 -5.45 -13.36 -19.06
N HIS A 107 -5.52 -12.15 -19.62
CA HIS A 107 -5.35 -10.95 -18.81
C HIS A 107 -6.51 -10.80 -17.84
N LEU A 108 -7.71 -11.13 -18.28
CA LEU A 108 -8.87 -11.03 -17.41
C LEU A 108 -8.77 -12.02 -16.26
N ILE A 109 -8.35 -13.26 -16.54
CA ILE A 109 -8.21 -14.25 -15.49
C ILE A 109 -7.15 -13.80 -14.48
N TYR A 110 -6.03 -13.29 -14.97
CA TYR A 110 -4.98 -12.80 -14.09
C TYR A 110 -5.49 -11.68 -13.19
N GLU A 111 -6.20 -10.72 -13.77
CA GLU A 111 -6.71 -9.58 -13.01
C GLU A 111 -7.78 -10.02 -12.01
N GLN A 112 -8.59 -10.99 -12.36
CA GLN A 112 -9.59 -11.51 -11.43
C GLN A 112 -8.94 -12.19 -10.24
N LYS A 113 -7.87 -12.95 -10.49
CA LYS A 113 -7.13 -13.58 -9.39
C LYS A 113 -6.47 -12.56 -8.50
N GLN A 114 -5.91 -11.52 -9.09
CA GLN A 114 -5.31 -10.44 -8.32
C GLN A 114 -6.36 -9.73 -7.47
N TYR A 115 -7.53 -9.50 -8.04
CA TYR A 115 -8.60 -8.84 -7.31
C TYR A 115 -9.03 -9.68 -6.09
N VAL A 116 -9.21 -10.99 -6.28
CA VAL A 116 -9.58 -11.89 -5.19
C VAL A 116 -8.51 -11.89 -4.10
N THR A 117 -7.25 -11.97 -4.51
CA THR A 117 -6.12 -11.96 -3.56
C THR A 117 -6.10 -10.66 -2.78
N ASN A 118 -6.26 -9.51 -3.46
CA ASN A 118 -6.25 -8.22 -2.80
C ASN A 118 -7.41 -8.08 -1.81
N GLN A 119 -8.59 -8.56 -2.17
CA GLN A 119 -9.72 -8.51 -1.25
C GLN A 119 -9.45 -9.31 0.02
N ALA A 120 -8.80 -10.47 -0.11
CA ALA A 120 -8.44 -11.28 1.05
C ALA A 120 -7.41 -10.58 1.92
N LYS A 121 -6.40 -9.96 1.29
CA LYS A 121 -5.37 -9.20 2.02
C LYS A 121 -6.00 -8.05 2.79
N TRP A 122 -6.88 -7.31 2.13
CA TRP A 122 -7.45 -6.10 2.72
C TRP A 122 -8.44 -6.42 3.83
N ALA A 123 -9.18 -7.51 3.69
CA ALA A 123 -10.05 -7.95 4.78
C ALA A 123 -9.22 -8.30 6.01
N ALA A 124 -8.12 -9.02 5.82
CA ALA A 124 -7.22 -9.37 6.93
C ALA A 124 -6.60 -8.11 7.53
N ALA A 125 -6.26 -7.13 6.70
CA ALA A 125 -5.67 -5.88 7.18
C ALA A 125 -6.67 -5.09 8.03
N ARG A 126 -7.93 -5.04 7.61
CA ARG A 126 -8.94 -4.34 8.40
C ARG A 126 -9.11 -4.98 9.77
N LYS A 127 -9.14 -6.30 9.80
CA LYS A 127 -9.28 -7.00 11.07
C LYS A 127 -8.07 -6.80 11.96
N TYR A 128 -6.88 -6.84 11.39
CA TYR A 128 -5.64 -6.61 12.12
C TYR A 128 -5.64 -5.21 12.72
N CYS A 129 -6.04 -4.22 11.93
CA CYS A 129 -6.05 -2.83 12.37
C CYS A 129 -7.10 -2.59 13.44
N ASP A 130 -8.28 -3.20 13.29
CA ASP A 130 -9.33 -3.04 14.30
C ASP A 130 -8.86 -3.55 15.66
N GLY A 131 -8.16 -4.67 15.69
CA GLY A 131 -7.69 -5.23 16.95
C GLY A 131 -6.61 -4.42 17.62
N ARG A 132 -5.97 -3.48 16.89
CA ARG A 132 -4.87 -2.68 17.42
C ARG A 132 -5.19 -1.20 17.51
N ASN A 133 -6.41 -0.81 17.23
CA ASN A 133 -6.81 0.59 17.19
C ASN A 133 -6.02 1.36 16.13
N TYR A 134 -5.71 0.71 15.03
CA TYR A 134 -5.13 1.34 13.86
C TYR A 134 -6.25 1.54 12.86
N LYS A 135 -6.02 2.37 11.85
CA LYS A 135 -6.94 2.53 10.72
C LYS A 135 -6.28 1.99 9.47
N PHE A 136 -7.07 1.34 8.63
CA PHE A 136 -6.57 0.83 7.35
C PHE A 136 -7.10 1.72 6.24
N LEU A 137 -6.20 2.21 5.39
CA LEU A 137 -6.57 3.07 4.27
C LEU A 137 -6.00 2.51 2.98
N ILE A 138 -6.78 2.58 1.92
CA ILE A 138 -6.30 2.32 0.57
C ILE A 138 -6.30 3.66 -0.14
N LEU A 139 -5.12 4.11 -0.55
CA LEU A 139 -4.95 5.39 -1.22
C LEU A 139 -4.60 5.16 -2.67
N THR A 140 -5.19 5.95 -3.53
CA THR A 140 -5.01 5.83 -4.97
C THR A 140 -4.53 7.16 -5.53
N GLU A 141 -4.39 7.25 -6.85
CA GLU A 141 -4.03 8.51 -7.49
C GLU A 141 -5.09 9.58 -7.26
N LYS A 142 -6.27 9.20 -6.78
CA LYS A 142 -7.30 10.19 -6.49
C LYS A 142 -7.01 10.95 -5.20
N GLU A 143 -6.31 10.32 -4.27
CA GLU A 143 -5.92 10.97 -3.01
C GLU A 143 -4.48 11.49 -3.06
N ILE A 144 -3.63 10.83 -3.82
CA ILE A 144 -2.21 11.19 -3.89
C ILE A 144 -1.96 11.90 -5.21
N SER A 145 -1.59 13.16 -5.17
CA SER A 145 -1.37 13.93 -6.41
C SER A 145 0.06 14.37 -6.57
#